data_2e4a67337952a7cb95ea584d5eb9e187
#
_entry.id   2e4a67337952a7cb95ea584d5eb9e187
#
_cell.length_a   1.000
_cell.length_b   1.000
_cell.length_c   1.000
_cell.angle_alpha   90.00
_cell.angle_beta   90.00
_cell.angle_gamma   90.00
#
_symmetry.space_group_name_H-M   'P 1'
#
loop_
_entity.id
_entity.type
_entity.pdbx_description
1 polymer ?
#
loop_
_entity_poly.entity_id
_entity_poly.type
_entity_poly.pdbx_seq_one_letter_code
_entity_poly.pdbx_strand_id
1 'polypeptide(L)'
;MKYLLSAMGALSLLAACSGDGTNPFTQPGTTTPNATPVPALLAGDVSAVAYDASAQTLTVTGVPLISGQQTTQFTRNAALDVAGYEAYSVQDDALSRHVIALVSQSSNSGALRAGVVSTGGQFGQLRNGGYYERSGAYTPPATGLVRYAGTYAGLTNISISGDLLPTDPNTPTAILPGQSARTEGDILITVDFSSNVLEGSIYNREIVDTGTGLPTLMLVSTPIGEDGTFYGTDISYQGDSESDVGDYGGLFGGPNAEALGGIVDLSEFDNDLLGLENETELGVFVLDSCDSAAESHPTCTP
;
A
#
# COMPACT_ATOMS: atom_id res chain seq x y z
N MET A 1 61.57 -46.53 -10.16
CA MET A 1 61.25 -45.30 -9.53
C MET A 1 60.06 -44.72 -10.27
N LYS A 2 58.88 -44.85 -9.68
CA LYS A 2 57.62 -44.39 -10.27
C LYS A 2 57.10 -43.20 -9.42
N TYR A 3 57.01 -42.03 -10.00
CA TYR A 3 56.43 -40.87 -9.37
C TYR A 3 54.95 -40.85 -9.70
N LEU A 4 54.08 -41.00 -8.67
CA LEU A 4 52.66 -40.70 -8.73
C LEU A 4 52.45 -39.20 -8.50
N LEU A 5 51.96 -38.51 -9.50
CA LEU A 5 51.41 -37.17 -9.33
C LEU A 5 49.94 -37.28 -8.92
N SER A 6 49.64 -36.85 -7.70
CA SER A 6 48.26 -36.65 -7.23
C SER A 6 47.77 -35.32 -7.72
N ALA A 7 46.78 -35.32 -8.62
CA ALA A 7 46.03 -34.13 -9.01
C ALA A 7 44.93 -33.86 -7.95
N MET A 8 45.12 -32.80 -7.20
CA MET A 8 44.12 -32.29 -6.26
C MET A 8 43.14 -31.42 -7.03
N GLY A 9 41.98 -31.97 -7.35
CA GLY A 9 40.87 -31.21 -7.94
C GLY A 9 40.24 -30.32 -6.92
N ALA A 10 40.36 -29.01 -7.09
CA ALA A 10 39.59 -28.01 -6.34
C ALA A 10 38.13 -28.02 -6.80
N LEU A 11 37.25 -28.61 -6.01
CA LEU A 11 35.79 -28.37 -6.14
C LEU A 11 35.49 -26.94 -5.70
N SER A 12 35.33 -26.05 -6.64
CA SER A 12 34.69 -24.76 -6.39
C SER A 12 33.21 -25.00 -6.15
N LEU A 13 32.80 -24.93 -4.89
CA LEU A 13 31.41 -24.81 -4.49
C LEU A 13 30.88 -23.43 -5.00
N LEU A 14 30.18 -23.46 -6.12
CA LEU A 14 29.28 -22.42 -6.49
C LEU A 14 28.16 -22.44 -5.45
N ALA A 15 28.28 -21.58 -4.41
CA ALA A 15 27.15 -21.18 -3.61
C ALA A 15 26.21 -20.41 -4.53
N ALA A 16 25.24 -21.13 -5.10
CA ALA A 16 24.06 -20.49 -5.65
C ALA A 16 23.44 -19.70 -4.49
N CYS A 17 23.51 -18.38 -4.53
CA CYS A 17 22.60 -17.54 -3.77
C CYS A 17 21.19 -17.94 -4.21
N SER A 18 20.57 -18.88 -3.50
CA SER A 18 19.13 -18.94 -3.41
C SER A 18 18.75 -17.62 -2.76
N GLY A 19 18.32 -16.67 -3.57
CA GLY A 19 17.66 -15.50 -3.05
C GLY A 19 16.43 -16.02 -2.30
N ASP A 20 16.57 -16.21 -0.99
CA ASP A 20 15.41 -16.22 -0.13
C ASP A 20 14.72 -14.89 -0.37
N GLY A 21 13.56 -14.96 -1.02
CA GLY A 21 12.67 -13.81 -1.14
C GLY A 21 12.23 -13.41 0.27
N THR A 22 13.15 -12.76 0.98
CA THR A 22 12.83 -12.18 2.27
C THR A 22 11.77 -11.11 2.02
N ASN A 23 10.64 -11.30 2.65
CA ASN A 23 9.56 -10.33 2.67
C ASN A 23 10.14 -8.94 2.98
N PRO A 24 9.97 -7.99 2.08
CA PRO A 24 10.62 -6.69 2.16
C PRO A 24 10.18 -5.81 3.33
N PHE A 25 9.10 -6.15 4.03
CA PHE A 25 8.71 -5.48 5.27
C PHE A 25 9.30 -6.13 6.55
N THR A 26 10.08 -7.19 6.44
CA THR A 26 10.72 -7.78 7.63
C THR A 26 11.92 -6.97 8.06
N GLN A 27 11.93 -6.54 9.31
CA GLN A 27 13.17 -6.09 9.95
C GLN A 27 14.15 -7.27 10.00
N PRO A 28 15.46 -7.02 9.83
CA PRO A 28 16.48 -8.05 10.03
C PRO A 28 16.32 -8.68 11.43
N GLY A 29 15.98 -9.97 11.48
CA GLY A 29 15.87 -10.74 12.72
C GLY A 29 14.46 -11.19 13.12
N THR A 30 13.41 -10.91 12.35
CA THR A 30 12.06 -11.44 12.60
C THR A 30 11.78 -12.67 11.75
N THR A 31 10.99 -13.61 12.31
CA THR A 31 10.57 -14.85 11.66
C THR A 31 9.87 -14.57 10.33
N THR A 32 10.14 -15.44 9.35
CA THR A 32 9.55 -15.38 8.00
C THR A 32 8.04 -15.15 8.08
N PRO A 33 7.50 -14.07 7.52
CA PRO A 33 6.06 -13.85 7.48
C PRO A 33 5.40 -14.88 6.57
N ASN A 34 4.14 -15.22 6.84
CA ASN A 34 3.30 -15.89 5.87
C ASN A 34 3.02 -14.88 4.75
N ALA A 35 3.79 -14.93 3.69
CA ALA A 35 3.56 -14.10 2.52
C ALA A 35 2.27 -14.55 1.84
N THR A 36 1.18 -13.84 2.07
CA THR A 36 -0.03 -13.99 1.27
C THR A 36 0.11 -13.08 0.06
N PRO A 37 0.02 -13.60 -1.16
CA PRO A 37 0.17 -12.76 -2.34
C PRO A 37 -0.97 -11.75 -2.43
N VAL A 38 -0.63 -10.49 -2.64
CA VAL A 38 -1.59 -9.43 -2.97
C VAL A 38 -2.24 -9.78 -4.33
N PRO A 39 -3.57 -9.68 -4.49
CA PRO A 39 -4.21 -9.84 -5.80
C PRO A 39 -3.56 -8.96 -6.86
N ALA A 40 -3.40 -9.50 -8.08
CA ALA A 40 -2.63 -8.85 -9.13
C ALA A 40 -3.14 -7.43 -9.47
N LEU A 41 -4.45 -7.20 -9.38
CA LEU A 41 -5.04 -5.89 -9.61
C LEU A 41 -4.55 -4.87 -8.56
N LEU A 42 -4.60 -5.22 -7.29
CA LEU A 42 -4.17 -4.37 -6.18
C LEU A 42 -2.64 -4.23 -6.10
N ALA A 43 -1.90 -5.27 -6.47
CA ALA A 43 -0.44 -5.23 -6.52
C ALA A 43 0.06 -4.30 -7.65
N GLY A 44 -0.71 -4.19 -8.72
CA GLY A 44 -0.33 -3.39 -9.88
C GLY A 44 1.06 -3.74 -10.36
N ASP A 45 1.89 -2.73 -10.43
CA ASP A 45 3.28 -2.84 -10.82
C ASP A 45 4.24 -3.22 -9.65
N VAL A 46 3.77 -3.31 -8.41
CA VAL A 46 4.61 -3.59 -7.23
C VAL A 46 4.71 -5.09 -6.97
N SER A 47 5.92 -5.62 -6.85
CA SER A 47 6.14 -7.04 -6.50
C SER A 47 6.69 -7.24 -5.09
N ALA A 48 7.39 -6.25 -4.54
CA ALA A 48 7.90 -6.29 -3.17
C ALA A 48 8.24 -4.90 -2.65
N VAL A 49 8.14 -4.72 -1.34
CA VAL A 49 8.50 -3.48 -0.65
C VAL A 49 9.33 -3.82 0.58
N ALA A 50 10.52 -3.23 0.75
CA ALA A 50 11.38 -3.38 1.92
C ALA A 50 11.49 -2.07 2.69
N TYR A 51 11.24 -2.11 3.98
CA TYR A 51 11.32 -0.96 4.86
C TYR A 51 12.46 -1.10 5.86
N ASP A 52 13.34 -0.12 5.92
CA ASP A 52 14.38 0.02 6.94
C ASP A 52 14.07 1.22 7.84
N ALA A 53 13.52 0.93 9.01
CA ALA A 53 13.15 1.94 10.00
C ALA A 53 14.36 2.71 10.55
N SER A 54 15.55 2.10 10.60
CA SER A 54 16.76 2.73 11.12
C SER A 54 17.33 3.73 10.13
N ALA A 55 17.37 3.35 8.85
CA ALA A 55 17.81 4.21 7.76
C ALA A 55 16.71 5.15 7.27
N GLN A 56 15.47 4.95 7.69
CA GLN A 56 14.28 5.63 7.16
C GLN A 56 14.22 5.56 5.63
N THR A 57 14.42 4.37 5.10
CA THR A 57 14.38 4.09 3.65
C THR A 57 13.37 3.02 3.34
N LEU A 58 12.77 3.14 2.17
CA LEU A 58 11.87 2.17 1.60
C LEU A 58 12.44 1.69 0.28
N THR A 59 12.47 0.39 0.04
CA THR A 59 12.91 -0.19 -1.23
C THR A 59 11.72 -0.88 -1.90
N VAL A 60 11.40 -0.49 -3.13
CA VAL A 60 10.30 -1.06 -3.91
C VAL A 60 10.87 -1.83 -5.08
N THR A 61 10.39 -3.06 -5.29
CA THR A 61 10.78 -3.94 -6.38
C THR A 61 9.57 -4.23 -7.27
N GLY A 62 9.79 -4.38 -8.58
CA GLY A 62 8.78 -4.83 -9.53
C GLY A 62 8.38 -3.80 -10.56
N VAL A 63 8.56 -2.52 -10.27
CA VAL A 63 8.23 -1.46 -11.21
C VAL A 63 9.49 -0.83 -11.74
N PRO A 64 9.64 -0.68 -13.06
CA PRO A 64 10.58 0.28 -13.59
C PRO A 64 10.03 1.69 -13.33
N LEU A 65 10.04 2.11 -12.06
CA LEU A 65 9.67 3.46 -11.65
C LEU A 65 10.57 4.49 -12.32
N ILE A 66 11.82 4.09 -12.55
CA ILE A 66 12.85 4.82 -13.27
C ILE A 66 13.33 3.93 -14.41
N SER A 67 13.63 4.49 -15.57
CA SER A 67 13.95 3.74 -16.79
C SER A 67 15.01 2.65 -16.55
N GLY A 68 14.60 1.40 -16.62
CA GLY A 68 15.46 0.21 -16.55
C GLY A 68 15.78 -0.34 -15.17
N GLN A 69 15.34 0.26 -14.07
CA GLN A 69 15.54 -0.29 -12.72
C GLN A 69 14.33 -1.11 -12.29
N GLN A 70 14.59 -2.32 -11.78
CA GLN A 70 13.57 -3.19 -11.18
C GLN A 70 13.41 -2.97 -9.66
N THR A 71 14.37 -2.29 -9.04
CA THR A 71 14.40 -2.00 -7.61
C THR A 71 14.79 -0.55 -7.38
N THR A 72 13.96 0.19 -6.65
CA THR A 72 14.12 1.61 -6.37
C THR A 72 14.15 1.85 -4.88
N GLN A 73 15.11 2.62 -4.38
CA GLN A 73 15.21 3.05 -2.99
C GLN A 73 14.62 4.44 -2.84
N PHE A 74 13.74 4.59 -1.86
CA PHE A 74 13.09 5.84 -1.49
C PHE A 74 13.67 6.36 -0.18
N THR A 75 13.62 7.66 0.02
CA THR A 75 13.96 8.31 1.27
C THR A 75 12.73 8.89 1.95
N ARG A 76 12.76 8.96 3.26
CA ARG A 76 11.69 9.55 4.07
C ARG A 76 11.45 11.00 3.67
N ASN A 77 10.19 11.35 3.43
CA ASN A 77 9.76 12.70 3.08
C ASN A 77 8.55 13.13 3.91
N ALA A 78 8.83 13.63 5.12
CA ALA A 78 7.79 14.01 6.07
C ALA A 78 6.88 15.16 5.59
N ALA A 79 7.29 15.93 4.58
CA ALA A 79 6.45 16.97 3.99
C ALA A 79 5.27 16.40 3.18
N LEU A 80 5.37 15.15 2.79
CA LEU A 80 4.34 14.44 2.03
C LEU A 80 3.52 13.46 2.90
N ASP A 81 3.68 13.47 4.21
CA ASP A 81 2.87 12.61 5.10
C ASP A 81 1.38 12.89 4.94
N VAL A 82 0.62 11.83 5.09
CA VAL A 82 -0.83 11.86 5.26
C VAL A 82 -1.13 11.32 6.66
N ALA A 83 -2.21 11.76 7.28
CA ALA A 83 -2.55 11.37 8.64
C ALA A 83 -2.51 9.84 8.84
N GLY A 84 -1.63 9.34 9.72
CA GLY A 84 -1.43 7.91 9.98
C GLY A 84 -0.50 7.19 8.99
N TYR A 85 0.05 7.86 7.97
CA TYR A 85 0.90 7.28 6.94
C TYR A 85 2.18 8.07 6.74
N GLU A 86 3.31 7.35 6.79
CA GLU A 86 4.61 7.90 6.47
C GLU A 86 4.84 7.94 4.97
N ALA A 87 5.24 9.09 4.44
CA ALA A 87 5.59 9.24 3.04
C ALA A 87 7.07 9.04 2.78
N TYR A 88 7.36 8.37 1.68
CA TYR A 88 8.68 8.18 1.11
C TYR A 88 8.64 8.62 -0.34
N SER A 89 9.69 9.27 -0.83
CA SER A 89 9.73 9.73 -2.21
C SER A 89 11.09 9.52 -2.86
N VAL A 90 11.11 9.54 -4.18
CA VAL A 90 12.32 9.53 -5.00
C VAL A 90 12.08 10.28 -6.31
N GLN A 91 13.08 11.04 -6.71
CA GLN A 91 13.22 11.63 -8.03
C GLN A 91 14.73 11.72 -8.33
N ASP A 92 15.23 11.02 -9.35
CA ASP A 92 16.68 10.95 -9.63
C ASP A 92 17.24 12.26 -10.18
N ASP A 93 16.50 12.90 -11.06
CA ASP A 93 16.83 14.21 -11.64
C ASP A 93 15.55 15.01 -11.94
N ALA A 94 15.69 16.27 -12.30
CA ALA A 94 14.58 17.19 -12.49
C ALA A 94 13.58 16.80 -13.60
N LEU A 95 13.96 15.91 -14.52
CA LEU A 95 13.09 15.40 -15.59
C LEU A 95 12.71 13.92 -15.40
N SER A 96 13.23 13.29 -14.37
CA SER A 96 12.82 11.93 -13.97
C SER A 96 11.45 11.94 -13.29
N ARG A 97 10.77 10.82 -13.35
CA ARG A 97 9.50 10.65 -12.63
C ARG A 97 9.70 10.88 -11.14
N HIS A 98 8.81 11.67 -10.57
CA HIS A 98 8.65 11.73 -9.12
C HIS A 98 7.74 10.58 -8.67
N VAL A 99 8.16 9.87 -7.66
CA VAL A 99 7.43 8.71 -7.13
C VAL A 99 7.22 8.89 -5.64
N ILE A 100 5.99 8.64 -5.18
CA ILE A 100 5.61 8.67 -3.78
C ILE A 100 5.19 7.25 -3.35
N ALA A 101 5.55 6.90 -2.13
CA ALA A 101 4.99 5.77 -1.40
C ALA A 101 4.40 6.27 -0.08
N LEU A 102 3.22 5.77 0.27
CA LEU A 102 2.58 5.94 1.59
C LEU A 102 2.56 4.59 2.27
N VAL A 103 3.08 4.51 3.49
CA VAL A 103 3.18 3.26 4.26
C VAL A 103 2.71 3.44 5.69
N SER A 104 2.10 2.40 6.25
CA SER A 104 1.71 2.34 7.66
C SER A 104 1.88 0.94 8.22
N GLN A 105 1.86 0.83 9.55
CA GLN A 105 1.85 -0.43 10.27
C GLN A 105 0.91 -0.36 11.46
N SER A 106 0.34 -1.50 11.86
CA SER A 106 -0.52 -1.58 13.04
C SER A 106 0.22 -1.15 14.30
N SER A 107 -0.45 -0.35 15.15
CA SER A 107 0.17 0.29 16.31
C SER A 107 0.43 -0.69 17.45
N ASN A 108 -0.39 -1.73 17.60
CA ASN A 108 -0.31 -2.67 18.72
C ASN A 108 0.94 -3.57 18.70
N SER A 109 1.29 -4.10 17.54
CA SER A 109 2.31 -5.15 17.47
C SER A 109 3.21 -5.01 16.24
N GLY A 110 2.90 -4.09 15.32
CA GLY A 110 3.48 -4.08 13.99
C GLY A 110 3.18 -5.39 13.22
N ALA A 111 2.14 -6.11 13.65
CA ALA A 111 1.78 -7.40 13.09
C ALA A 111 1.29 -7.30 11.64
N LEU A 112 0.87 -6.12 11.23
CA LEU A 112 0.37 -5.84 9.89
C LEU A 112 0.99 -4.56 9.35
N ARG A 113 1.31 -4.58 8.06
CA ARG A 113 1.84 -3.43 7.30
C ARG A 113 1.18 -3.38 5.95
N ALA A 114 0.97 -2.17 5.46
CA ALA A 114 0.51 -1.94 4.10
C ALA A 114 1.09 -0.64 3.54
N GLY A 115 1.12 -0.55 2.23
CA GLY A 115 1.59 0.64 1.54
C GLY A 115 1.18 0.66 0.07
N VAL A 116 1.13 1.86 -0.48
CA VAL A 116 0.87 2.14 -1.88
C VAL A 116 1.98 3.00 -2.46
N VAL A 117 2.23 2.80 -3.74
CA VAL A 117 3.26 3.53 -4.50
C VAL A 117 2.65 4.06 -5.77
N SER A 118 2.92 5.31 -6.12
CA SER A 118 2.43 5.90 -7.39
C SER A 118 3.41 6.92 -7.96
N THR A 119 3.44 6.99 -9.29
CA THR A 119 4.10 8.06 -10.04
C THR A 119 3.12 9.17 -10.35
N GLY A 120 3.60 10.38 -10.55
CA GLY A 120 2.75 11.52 -10.92
C GLY A 120 2.27 11.56 -12.38
N GLY A 121 2.38 10.46 -13.13
CA GLY A 121 1.78 10.35 -14.46
C GLY A 121 2.53 11.06 -15.59
N GLN A 122 3.84 10.99 -15.67
CA GLN A 122 4.62 11.56 -16.77
C GLN A 122 4.41 10.84 -18.11
N PHE A 123 4.34 11.56 -19.22
CA PHE A 123 4.12 11.03 -20.58
C PHE A 123 2.82 10.23 -20.75
N GLY A 124 1.78 10.57 -20.00
CA GLY A 124 0.51 9.83 -20.01
C GLY A 124 0.63 8.39 -19.50
N GLN A 125 1.66 8.08 -18.73
CA GLN A 125 1.89 6.78 -18.13
C GLN A 125 1.90 6.88 -16.60
N LEU A 126 0.89 6.32 -15.98
CA LEU A 126 0.86 6.06 -14.55
C LEU A 126 1.53 4.70 -14.28
N ARG A 127 2.29 4.63 -13.20
CA ARG A 127 2.77 3.39 -12.60
C ARG A 127 2.43 3.42 -11.13
N ASN A 128 1.70 2.44 -10.67
CA ASN A 128 1.27 2.35 -9.30
C ASN A 128 1.15 0.90 -8.86
N GLY A 129 1.02 0.68 -7.58
CA GLY A 129 0.74 -0.62 -7.01
C GLY A 129 0.74 -0.59 -5.50
N GLY A 130 0.12 -1.60 -4.90
CA GLY A 130 -0.01 -1.74 -3.47
C GLY A 130 0.63 -3.00 -2.93
N TYR A 131 0.90 -2.98 -1.64
CA TYR A 131 1.45 -4.10 -0.91
C TYR A 131 0.91 -4.15 0.51
N TYR A 132 0.61 -5.34 0.99
CA TYR A 132 0.29 -5.59 2.39
C TYR A 132 0.85 -6.93 2.85
N GLU A 133 1.15 -7.02 4.14
CA GLU A 133 1.64 -8.23 4.77
C GLU A 133 1.34 -8.27 6.25
N ARG A 134 1.39 -9.47 6.81
CA ARG A 134 1.40 -9.67 8.26
C ARG A 134 2.66 -10.39 8.72
N SER A 135 3.10 -10.08 9.91
CA SER A 135 4.11 -10.85 10.64
C SER A 135 3.42 -11.76 11.66
N GLY A 136 3.81 -13.03 11.70
CA GLY A 136 3.24 -13.98 12.63
C GLY A 136 1.93 -14.62 12.18
N ALA A 137 1.30 -15.37 13.08
CA ALA A 137 0.09 -16.12 12.80
C ALA A 137 -1.15 -15.25 13.00
N TYR A 138 -2.11 -15.40 12.09
CA TYR A 138 -3.46 -14.92 12.26
C TYR A 138 -4.28 -15.95 13.04
N THR A 139 -5.07 -15.50 14.00
CA THR A 139 -6.12 -16.30 14.62
C THR A 139 -7.40 -15.47 14.66
N PRO A 140 -8.52 -15.97 14.11
CA PRO A 140 -9.78 -15.26 14.22
C PRO A 140 -10.29 -15.28 15.66
N PRO A 141 -11.08 -14.28 16.08
CA PRO A 141 -11.87 -14.42 17.31
C PRO A 141 -12.87 -15.56 17.18
N ALA A 142 -13.29 -16.14 18.31
CA ALA A 142 -14.14 -17.33 18.32
C ALA A 142 -15.52 -17.08 17.69
N THR A 143 -16.07 -15.90 17.86
CA THR A 143 -17.35 -15.40 17.30
C THR A 143 -17.44 -13.89 17.52
N GLY A 144 -18.37 -13.26 16.82
CA GLY A 144 -18.78 -11.90 17.16
C GLY A 144 -18.56 -10.87 16.06
N LEU A 145 -19.11 -9.72 16.34
CA LEU A 145 -19.01 -8.54 15.52
C LEU A 145 -17.82 -7.71 16.03
N VAL A 146 -16.86 -7.43 15.18
CA VAL A 146 -15.68 -6.59 15.49
C VAL A 146 -15.65 -5.40 14.56
N ARG A 147 -15.34 -4.23 15.10
CA ARG A 147 -15.16 -3.00 14.31
C ARG A 147 -13.68 -2.62 14.25
N TYR A 148 -13.27 -2.11 13.11
CA TYR A 148 -11.95 -1.54 12.88
C TYR A 148 -12.15 -0.13 12.33
N ALA A 149 -11.51 0.85 12.92
CA ALA A 149 -11.59 2.22 12.45
C ALA A 149 -10.21 2.88 12.47
N GLY A 150 -10.03 3.90 11.66
CA GLY A 150 -8.79 4.65 11.59
C GLY A 150 -8.78 5.57 10.39
N THR A 151 -7.58 5.95 9.97
CA THR A 151 -7.36 6.80 8.81
C THR A 151 -7.16 5.98 7.54
N TYR A 152 -7.47 6.61 6.42
CA TYR A 152 -7.27 6.14 5.05
C TYR A 152 -6.37 7.14 4.32
N ALA A 153 -5.50 6.66 3.45
CA ALA A 153 -4.70 7.50 2.57
C ALA A 153 -4.63 6.91 1.16
N GLY A 154 -4.52 7.77 0.15
CA GLY A 154 -4.45 7.35 -1.24
C GLY A 154 -3.52 8.22 -2.08
N LEU A 155 -3.18 7.68 -3.25
CA LEU A 155 -2.42 8.33 -4.31
C LEU A 155 -3.22 8.29 -5.60
N THR A 156 -3.42 9.45 -6.23
CA THR A 156 -4.24 9.57 -7.44
C THR A 156 -3.38 9.69 -8.69
N ASN A 157 -4.01 9.54 -9.87
CA ASN A 157 -3.39 9.90 -11.15
C ASN A 157 -3.47 11.40 -11.45
N ILE A 158 -4.03 12.22 -10.56
CA ILE A 158 -4.00 13.68 -10.71
C ILE A 158 -2.59 14.18 -10.46
N SER A 159 -2.06 14.89 -11.45
CA SER A 159 -0.71 15.44 -11.41
C SER A 159 -0.72 16.86 -10.83
N ILE A 160 0.08 17.09 -9.81
CA ILE A 160 0.29 18.40 -9.18
C ILE A 160 1.76 18.82 -9.31
N SER A 161 2.03 20.09 -9.00
CA SER A 161 3.40 20.67 -9.06
C SER A 161 4.20 20.52 -7.76
N GLY A 162 3.78 19.73 -6.83
CA GLY A 162 4.29 19.55 -5.47
C GLY A 162 5.81 19.59 -5.24
N ASP A 163 6.35 18.54 -4.58
CA ASP A 163 7.77 18.43 -4.18
C ASP A 163 8.64 17.90 -5.32
N LEU A 164 8.77 18.70 -6.40
CA LEU A 164 9.55 18.35 -7.59
C LEU A 164 10.90 19.05 -7.59
N LEU A 165 11.93 18.37 -8.11
CA LEU A 165 13.22 19.01 -8.36
C LEU A 165 13.07 20.14 -9.40
N PRO A 166 13.75 21.29 -9.21
CA PRO A 166 13.63 22.45 -10.10
C PRO A 166 14.08 22.11 -11.52
N THR A 167 13.28 22.50 -12.50
CA THR A 167 13.59 22.39 -13.93
C THR A 167 14.01 23.72 -14.54
N ASP A 168 14.66 23.69 -15.73
CA ASP A 168 14.89 24.90 -16.50
C ASP A 168 13.53 25.55 -16.85
N PRO A 169 13.35 26.87 -16.63
CA PRO A 169 12.11 27.59 -16.96
C PRO A 169 11.65 27.48 -18.42
N ASN A 170 12.56 27.14 -19.33
CA ASN A 170 12.24 26.91 -20.74
C ASN A 170 11.91 25.47 -21.10
N THR A 171 11.88 24.58 -20.11
CA THR A 171 11.52 23.16 -20.33
C THR A 171 10.07 23.07 -20.82
N PRO A 172 9.79 22.37 -21.94
CA PRO A 172 8.44 22.18 -22.42
C PRO A 172 7.57 21.47 -21.37
N THR A 173 6.38 21.98 -21.13
CA THR A 173 5.46 21.41 -20.11
C THR A 173 5.09 19.95 -20.39
N ALA A 174 5.07 19.53 -21.64
CA ALA A 174 4.73 18.16 -22.04
C ALA A 174 5.73 17.09 -21.54
N ILE A 175 6.94 17.49 -21.12
CA ILE A 175 7.94 16.56 -20.59
C ILE A 175 8.21 16.73 -19.10
N LEU A 176 7.53 17.69 -18.46
CA LEU A 176 7.68 17.88 -17.02
C LEU A 176 7.08 16.70 -16.25
N PRO A 177 7.77 16.22 -15.22
CA PRO A 177 7.16 15.28 -14.30
C PRO A 177 6.07 15.96 -13.47
N GLY A 178 5.13 15.18 -12.96
CA GLY A 178 4.17 15.60 -11.95
C GLY A 178 4.34 14.80 -10.68
N GLN A 179 3.79 15.30 -9.59
CA GLN A 179 3.60 14.57 -8.35
C GLN A 179 2.18 14.03 -8.31
N SER A 180 2.00 12.79 -7.87
CA SER A 180 0.68 12.23 -7.57
C SER A 180 0.02 13.01 -6.45
N ALA A 181 -1.22 13.49 -6.65
CA ALA A 181 -1.98 14.11 -5.59
C ALA A 181 -2.38 13.06 -4.55
N ARG A 182 -2.39 13.47 -3.29
CA ARG A 182 -2.69 12.61 -2.14
C ARG A 182 -4.13 12.79 -1.69
N THR A 183 -4.75 11.69 -1.29
CA THR A 183 -6.06 11.72 -0.63
C THR A 183 -5.93 11.27 0.81
N GLU A 184 -6.85 11.74 1.66
CA GLU A 184 -7.03 11.27 3.03
C GLU A 184 -8.51 11.07 3.33
N GLY A 185 -8.80 10.36 4.42
CA GLY A 185 -10.14 10.15 4.93
C GLY A 185 -10.14 9.31 6.19
N ASP A 186 -11.34 9.06 6.69
CA ASP A 186 -11.59 8.10 7.76
C ASP A 186 -12.14 6.80 7.17
N ILE A 187 -11.86 5.67 7.79
CA ILE A 187 -12.38 4.37 7.39
C ILE A 187 -12.95 3.63 8.59
N LEU A 188 -14.10 2.99 8.39
CA LEU A 188 -14.73 2.06 9.33
C LEU A 188 -15.03 0.76 8.60
N ILE A 189 -14.55 -0.34 9.16
CA ILE A 189 -14.87 -1.70 8.69
C ILE A 189 -15.54 -2.47 9.82
N THR A 190 -16.65 -3.09 9.51
CA THR A 190 -17.39 -3.99 10.41
C THR A 190 -17.24 -5.42 9.91
N VAL A 191 -16.87 -6.32 10.81
CA VAL A 191 -16.60 -7.72 10.52
C VAL A 191 -17.48 -8.61 11.38
N ASP A 192 -18.23 -9.49 10.75
CA ASP A 192 -18.92 -10.59 11.44
C ASP A 192 -18.14 -11.90 11.25
N PHE A 193 -17.37 -12.27 12.26
CA PHE A 193 -16.63 -13.52 12.26
C PHE A 193 -17.51 -14.77 12.43
N SER A 194 -18.81 -14.61 12.74
CA SER A 194 -19.74 -15.74 12.77
C SER A 194 -20.20 -16.17 11.37
N SER A 195 -20.33 -15.21 10.48
CA SER A 195 -20.67 -15.43 9.06
C SER A 195 -19.46 -15.31 8.12
N ASN A 196 -18.28 -14.89 8.65
CA ASN A 196 -17.05 -14.63 7.90
C ASN A 196 -17.26 -13.64 6.75
N VAL A 197 -17.84 -12.49 7.06
CA VAL A 197 -18.01 -11.39 6.11
C VAL A 197 -17.55 -10.08 6.71
N LEU A 198 -17.15 -9.17 5.87
CA LEU A 198 -16.84 -7.79 6.22
C LEU A 198 -17.49 -6.81 5.24
N GLU A 199 -17.76 -5.63 5.72
CA GLU A 199 -18.22 -4.47 4.95
C GLU A 199 -17.68 -3.19 5.60
N GLY A 200 -17.69 -2.07 4.87
CA GLY A 200 -17.14 -0.84 5.44
C GLY A 200 -17.51 0.42 4.67
N SER A 201 -16.95 1.52 5.11
CA SER A 201 -17.06 2.81 4.42
C SER A 201 -15.78 3.63 4.59
N ILE A 202 -15.46 4.41 3.56
CA ILE A 202 -14.40 5.43 3.59
C ILE A 202 -15.11 6.79 3.44
N TYR A 203 -14.98 7.64 4.43
CA TYR A 203 -15.72 8.89 4.54
C TYR A 203 -14.82 10.05 4.97
N ASN A 204 -15.32 11.27 5.02
CA ASN A 204 -14.52 12.48 5.26
C ASN A 204 -13.31 12.58 4.31
N ARG A 205 -13.48 12.08 3.07
CA ARG A 205 -12.40 12.05 2.09
C ARG A 205 -12.13 13.44 1.54
N GLU A 206 -10.85 13.74 1.33
CA GLU A 206 -10.44 14.96 0.61
C GLU A 206 -9.12 14.76 -0.15
N ILE A 207 -8.90 15.57 -1.16
CA ILE A 207 -7.58 15.71 -1.79
C ILE A 207 -6.75 16.64 -0.91
N VAL A 208 -5.75 16.11 -0.22
CA VAL A 208 -4.89 16.84 0.73
C VAL A 208 -4.25 18.08 0.09
N ASP A 209 -3.81 17.96 -1.15
CA ASP A 209 -3.05 18.99 -1.84
C ASP A 209 -3.90 20.19 -2.29
N THR A 210 -5.24 20.05 -2.32
CA THR A 210 -6.18 21.11 -2.73
C THR A 210 -7.26 21.42 -1.70
N GLY A 211 -7.45 20.56 -0.70
CA GLY A 211 -8.54 20.64 0.26
C GLY A 211 -9.93 20.40 -0.36
N THR A 212 -9.98 19.66 -1.46
CA THR A 212 -11.23 19.36 -2.16
C THR A 212 -11.86 18.11 -1.55
N GLY A 213 -13.05 18.26 -0.97
CA GLY A 213 -13.80 17.13 -0.40
C GLY A 213 -14.25 16.14 -1.47
N LEU A 214 -14.25 14.86 -1.14
CA LEU A 214 -14.59 13.75 -2.03
C LEU A 214 -15.79 12.95 -1.50
N PRO A 215 -16.52 12.23 -2.36
CA PRO A 215 -17.68 11.44 -1.94
C PRO A 215 -17.28 10.30 -0.99
N THR A 216 -18.23 9.91 -0.12
CA THR A 216 -18.10 8.71 0.72
C THR A 216 -18.23 7.45 -0.14
N LEU A 217 -17.34 6.51 0.10
CA LEU A 217 -17.33 5.19 -0.53
C LEU A 217 -17.87 4.13 0.43
N MET A 218 -18.56 3.15 -0.13
CA MET A 218 -19.06 1.98 0.56
C MET A 218 -18.32 0.74 0.07
N LEU A 219 -17.63 0.06 0.95
CA LEU A 219 -17.01 -1.24 0.68
C LEU A 219 -18.11 -2.30 0.80
N VAL A 220 -18.54 -2.85 -0.32
CA VAL A 220 -19.65 -3.82 -0.37
C VAL A 220 -19.22 -5.13 0.29
N SER A 221 -20.17 -5.76 0.97
CA SER A 221 -19.90 -6.94 1.78
C SER A 221 -19.15 -8.06 1.02
N THR A 222 -18.03 -8.52 1.58
CA THR A 222 -17.19 -9.56 1.00
C THR A 222 -16.83 -10.66 1.99
N PRO A 223 -16.67 -11.93 1.54
CA PRO A 223 -16.27 -13.03 2.41
C PRO A 223 -14.81 -12.95 2.85
N ILE A 224 -14.53 -13.48 4.04
CA ILE A 224 -13.20 -13.65 4.61
C ILE A 224 -12.77 -15.10 4.41
N GLY A 225 -11.57 -15.30 3.85
CA GLY A 225 -10.94 -16.62 3.71
C GLY A 225 -10.50 -17.22 5.05
N GLU A 226 -10.31 -18.53 5.08
CA GLU A 226 -9.83 -19.25 6.27
C GLU A 226 -8.46 -18.76 6.76
N ASP A 227 -7.66 -18.24 5.86
CA ASP A 227 -6.35 -17.66 6.14
C ASP A 227 -6.43 -16.19 6.61
N GLY A 228 -7.62 -15.63 6.73
CA GLY A 228 -7.85 -14.24 7.12
C GLY A 228 -7.58 -13.23 6.02
N THR A 229 -7.59 -13.63 4.75
CA THR A 229 -7.57 -12.72 3.61
C THR A 229 -8.97 -12.41 3.14
N PHE A 230 -9.13 -11.30 2.43
CA PHE A 230 -10.37 -10.93 1.76
C PHE A 230 -10.07 -10.18 0.47
N TYR A 231 -11.00 -10.28 -0.48
CA TYR A 231 -10.98 -9.54 -1.73
C TYR A 231 -12.40 -9.29 -2.20
N GLY A 232 -12.80 -8.02 -2.23
CA GLY A 232 -14.08 -7.53 -2.72
C GLY A 232 -13.90 -6.82 -4.05
N THR A 233 -14.82 -7.05 -4.97
CA THR A 233 -14.80 -6.51 -6.34
C THR A 233 -15.89 -5.48 -6.55
N ASP A 234 -16.35 -4.86 -5.48
CA ASP A 234 -17.46 -3.90 -5.55
C ASP A 234 -17.28 -2.83 -4.47
N ILE A 235 -17.07 -1.61 -4.95
CA ILE A 235 -17.08 -0.38 -4.15
C ILE A 235 -18.09 0.54 -4.79
N SER A 236 -19.01 1.07 -3.99
CA SER A 236 -20.03 1.98 -4.48
C SER A 236 -19.97 3.34 -3.78
N TYR A 237 -20.59 4.36 -4.39
CA TYR A 237 -20.80 5.64 -3.71
C TYR A 237 -21.94 5.53 -2.70
N GLN A 238 -21.83 6.27 -1.61
CA GLN A 238 -22.91 6.35 -0.64
C GLN A 238 -24.19 6.91 -1.29
N GLY A 239 -25.25 6.10 -1.27
CA GLY A 239 -26.55 6.46 -1.86
C GLY A 239 -26.72 6.04 -3.33
N ASP A 240 -25.71 5.45 -3.93
CA ASP A 240 -25.75 4.85 -5.26
C ASP A 240 -25.14 3.43 -5.22
N SER A 241 -25.96 2.47 -4.87
CA SER A 241 -25.55 1.05 -4.77
C SER A 241 -25.42 0.33 -6.10
N GLU A 242 -25.69 0.99 -7.21
CA GLU A 242 -25.53 0.43 -8.56
C GLU A 242 -24.19 0.86 -9.19
N SER A 243 -23.52 1.86 -8.61
CA SER A 243 -22.15 2.19 -9.02
C SER A 243 -21.17 1.09 -8.57
N ASP A 244 -20.25 0.73 -9.45
CA ASP A 244 -19.11 -0.14 -9.18
C ASP A 244 -17.86 0.62 -9.61
N VAL A 245 -17.16 1.18 -8.63
CA VAL A 245 -16.05 2.12 -8.86
C VAL A 245 -14.70 1.54 -8.45
N GLY A 246 -14.63 0.27 -8.04
CA GLY A 246 -13.35 -0.33 -7.73
C GLY A 246 -13.36 -1.61 -6.90
N ASP A 247 -12.15 -2.05 -6.60
CA ASP A 247 -11.84 -3.27 -5.88
C ASP A 247 -11.12 -2.96 -4.57
N TYR A 248 -11.23 -3.85 -3.59
CA TYR A 248 -10.48 -3.74 -2.34
C TYR A 248 -10.07 -5.10 -1.82
N GLY A 249 -8.98 -5.15 -1.11
CA GLY A 249 -8.52 -6.41 -0.52
C GLY A 249 -7.48 -6.20 0.55
N GLY A 250 -7.33 -7.22 1.38
CA GLY A 250 -6.42 -7.13 2.50
C GLY A 250 -6.35 -8.41 3.32
N LEU A 251 -5.86 -8.27 4.54
CA LEU A 251 -5.74 -9.37 5.47
C LEU A 251 -5.83 -8.92 6.93
N PHE A 252 -6.17 -9.86 7.79
CA PHE A 252 -6.11 -9.69 9.25
C PHE A 252 -4.75 -10.10 9.78
N GLY A 253 -4.29 -9.45 10.84
CA GLY A 253 -3.05 -9.75 11.54
C GLY A 253 -3.23 -9.90 13.06
N GLY A 254 -2.32 -10.65 13.67
CA GLY A 254 -2.25 -10.83 15.10
C GLY A 254 -3.28 -11.80 15.71
N PRO A 255 -3.16 -12.06 17.02
CA PRO A 255 -4.11 -12.88 17.75
C PRO A 255 -5.46 -12.19 17.85
N ASN A 256 -6.55 -12.96 17.71
CA ASN A 256 -7.93 -12.46 17.70
C ASN A 256 -8.19 -11.37 16.64
N ALA A 257 -7.44 -11.41 15.52
CA ALA A 257 -7.56 -10.43 14.43
C ALA A 257 -7.44 -8.98 14.96
N GLU A 258 -6.44 -8.70 15.78
CA GLU A 258 -6.27 -7.38 16.42
C GLU A 258 -5.98 -6.24 15.45
N ALA A 259 -5.53 -6.58 14.25
CA ALA A 259 -5.25 -5.62 13.17
C ALA A 259 -5.86 -6.06 11.85
N LEU A 260 -6.21 -5.10 11.02
CA LEU A 260 -6.73 -5.24 9.68
C LEU A 260 -6.04 -4.25 8.76
N GLY A 261 -5.61 -4.68 7.56
CA GLY A 261 -5.05 -3.75 6.58
C GLY A 261 -5.20 -4.23 5.16
N GLY A 262 -5.14 -3.30 4.24
CA GLY A 262 -5.35 -3.60 2.83
C GLY A 262 -5.18 -2.41 1.91
N ILE A 263 -5.57 -2.66 0.66
CA ILE A 263 -5.49 -1.74 -0.49
C ILE A 263 -6.89 -1.56 -1.07
N VAL A 264 -7.13 -0.37 -1.59
CA VAL A 264 -8.31 0.01 -2.36
C VAL A 264 -7.84 0.49 -3.72
N ASP A 265 -8.40 -0.02 -4.81
CA ASP A 265 -8.12 0.42 -6.18
C ASP A 265 -9.41 0.97 -6.79
N LEU A 266 -9.45 2.27 -7.08
CA LEU A 266 -10.60 2.96 -7.61
C LEU A 266 -10.36 3.32 -9.07
N SER A 267 -11.24 2.87 -9.94
CA SER A 267 -11.28 3.24 -11.36
C SER A 267 -11.92 4.61 -11.60
N GLU A 268 -12.66 5.09 -10.62
CA GLU A 268 -13.24 6.43 -10.50
C GLU A 268 -13.34 6.75 -9.00
N PHE A 269 -12.93 7.94 -8.56
CA PHE A 269 -12.88 8.20 -7.12
C PHE A 269 -13.64 9.44 -6.65
N ASP A 270 -14.15 10.26 -7.57
CA ASP A 270 -14.73 11.56 -7.25
C ASP A 270 -16.20 11.75 -7.68
N ASN A 271 -16.79 10.78 -8.42
CA ASN A 271 -18.16 10.83 -8.93
C ASN A 271 -18.43 12.09 -9.79
N ASP A 272 -17.58 12.30 -10.78
CA ASP A 272 -17.62 13.46 -11.70
C ASP A 272 -17.49 14.84 -11.02
N LEU A 273 -17.12 14.88 -9.74
CA LEU A 273 -17.03 16.14 -8.98
C LEU A 273 -15.99 17.10 -9.57
N LEU A 274 -14.86 16.56 -10.03
CA LEU A 274 -13.76 17.33 -10.61
C LEU A 274 -13.93 17.58 -12.10
N GLY A 275 -14.88 16.87 -12.75
CA GLY A 275 -15.11 16.96 -14.19
C GLY A 275 -13.94 16.46 -15.01
N LEU A 276 -13.21 15.47 -14.47
CA LEU A 276 -12.15 14.74 -15.14
C LEU A 276 -12.69 13.42 -15.66
N GLU A 277 -11.92 12.78 -16.53
CA GLU A 277 -12.26 11.47 -17.10
C GLU A 277 -11.09 10.50 -16.82
N ASN A 278 -11.40 9.28 -16.42
CA ASN A 278 -10.43 8.23 -16.09
C ASN A 278 -9.50 8.57 -14.91
N GLU A 279 -10.02 9.27 -13.92
CA GLU A 279 -9.33 9.52 -12.66
C GLU A 279 -9.32 8.26 -11.80
N THR A 280 -8.15 7.88 -11.32
CA THR A 280 -7.95 6.69 -10.50
C THR A 280 -7.28 7.04 -9.18
N GLU A 281 -7.58 6.23 -8.16
CA GLU A 281 -6.94 6.33 -6.85
C GLU A 281 -6.50 4.94 -6.38
N LEU A 282 -5.30 4.83 -5.87
CA LEU A 282 -4.83 3.66 -5.16
C LEU A 282 -4.67 4.01 -3.68
N GLY A 283 -5.52 3.45 -2.84
CA GLY A 283 -5.59 3.74 -1.43
C GLY A 283 -5.06 2.62 -0.54
N VAL A 284 -4.74 2.97 0.69
CA VAL A 284 -4.21 2.07 1.71
C VAL A 284 -4.89 2.31 3.05
N PHE A 285 -5.09 1.25 3.81
CA PHE A 285 -5.54 1.32 5.19
C PHE A 285 -4.82 0.30 6.07
N VAL A 286 -4.52 0.71 7.31
CA VAL A 286 -4.02 -0.14 8.40
C VAL A 286 -4.74 0.28 9.67
N LEU A 287 -5.52 -0.63 10.23
CA LEU A 287 -6.47 -0.37 11.30
C LEU A 287 -6.22 -1.31 12.47
N ASP A 288 -6.35 -0.80 13.67
CA ASP A 288 -6.46 -1.63 14.87
C ASP A 288 -7.93 -1.88 15.21
N SER A 289 -8.21 -3.01 15.86
CA SER A 289 -9.56 -3.32 16.34
C SER A 289 -10.02 -2.28 17.36
N CYS A 290 -11.27 -1.83 17.29
CA CYS A 290 -11.87 -0.92 18.25
C CYS A 290 -11.90 -1.48 19.70
N ASP A 291 -11.75 -2.79 19.86
CA ASP A 291 -11.64 -3.44 21.17
C ASP A 291 -10.19 -3.42 21.69
N SER A 292 -9.25 -2.93 20.90
CA SER A 292 -7.84 -2.83 21.25
C SER A 292 -7.59 -1.66 22.21
N ALA A 293 -6.73 -1.88 23.20
CA ALA A 293 -6.32 -0.83 24.14
C ALA A 293 -5.50 0.30 23.51
N ALA A 294 -4.94 0.07 22.32
CA ALA A 294 -4.18 1.08 21.58
C ALA A 294 -5.05 1.93 20.64
N GLU A 295 -6.27 1.46 20.35
CA GLU A 295 -7.16 2.18 19.46
C GLU A 295 -7.78 3.39 20.14
N SER A 296 -7.67 4.55 19.51
CA SER A 296 -8.19 5.83 20.02
C SER A 296 -9.01 6.60 18.98
N HIS A 297 -9.29 5.99 17.83
CA HIS A 297 -10.05 6.68 16.79
C HIS A 297 -11.46 7.05 17.28
N PRO A 298 -11.94 8.29 17.04
CA PRO A 298 -13.23 8.75 17.56
C PRO A 298 -14.42 7.86 17.18
N THR A 299 -14.36 7.22 16.02
CA THR A 299 -15.41 6.29 15.54
C THR A 299 -15.50 5.00 16.37
N CYS A 300 -14.45 4.61 17.08
CA CYS A 300 -14.45 3.47 18.01
C CYS A 300 -15.10 3.80 19.35
N THR A 301 -15.20 5.07 19.72
CA THR A 301 -15.92 5.48 20.95
C THR A 301 -17.42 5.42 20.73
N PRO A 302 -18.19 4.79 21.67
CA PRO A 302 -19.65 4.68 21.56
C PRO A 302 -20.35 6.00 21.75
#